data_40ced7c7d0ff4c70681148537d23239a
#
_entry.id   40ced7c7d0ff4c70681148537d23239a
#
_cell.length_a   1.000
_cell.length_b   1.000
_cell.length_c   1.000
_cell.angle_alpha   90.00
_cell.angle_beta   90.00
_cell.angle_gamma   90.00
#
_symmetry.space_group_name_H-M   'P 1'
#
loop_
_entity.id
_entity.type
_entity.pdbx_description
1 polymer ?
#
loop_
_entity_poly.entity_id
_entity_poly.type
_entity_poly.pdbx_seq_one_letter_code
_entity_poly.pdbx_strand_id
1 'polypeptide(L)'
;KSKILRATHRGNFLDDFGIDAECYVLDDESKTVVVTKTGLSQLLGIGEHARDLDQLLGAQYMSKYRDLELQRKMENPYKFQLTSKSKTVHQALGYDITAIVDIGRALIEAKDNDDL
;
A
#
# COMPACT_ATOMS: atom_id res chain seq x y z
N LYS A 1 18.90 8.26 -15.43
CA LYS A 1 17.71 8.16 -16.25
C LYS A 1 16.74 7.14 -15.70
N SER A 2 15.53 7.54 -15.42
CA SER A 2 14.59 6.65 -14.78
C SER A 2 14.01 5.63 -15.75
N LYS A 3 14.00 4.39 -15.31
CA LYS A 3 13.36 3.30 -16.02
C LYS A 3 11.88 3.31 -15.71
N ILE A 4 11.06 3.06 -16.74
CA ILE A 4 9.62 2.88 -16.55
C ILE A 4 9.40 1.50 -15.93
N LEU A 5 8.84 1.47 -14.72
CA LEU A 5 8.53 0.22 -14.03
C LEU A 5 7.24 -0.37 -14.58
N ARG A 6 7.19 -1.69 -14.63
CA ARG A 6 6.01 -2.43 -15.09
C ARG A 6 5.69 -3.54 -14.13
N ALA A 7 4.41 -3.83 -13.98
CA ALA A 7 3.98 -4.99 -13.19
C ALA A 7 4.22 -6.25 -14.03
N THR A 8 5.06 -7.15 -13.52
CA THR A 8 5.34 -8.43 -14.18
C THR A 8 4.39 -9.52 -13.72
N HIS A 9 3.88 -9.39 -12.49
CA HIS A 9 2.96 -10.35 -11.90
C HIS A 9 1.88 -9.62 -11.14
N ARG A 10 0.71 -10.22 -11.08
CA ARG A 10 -0.43 -9.72 -10.32
C ARG A 10 -0.90 -10.83 -9.39
N GLY A 11 -1.01 -10.54 -8.12
CA GLY A 11 -1.53 -11.46 -7.13
C GLY A 11 -2.77 -10.90 -6.45
N ASN A 12 -3.49 -11.75 -5.74
CA ASN A 12 -4.65 -11.33 -4.97
C ASN A 12 -4.66 -12.11 -3.67
N PHE A 13 -5.04 -11.43 -2.60
CA PHE A 13 -5.08 -12.04 -1.27
C PHE A 13 -6.40 -12.77 -0.96
N LEU A 14 -7.30 -12.83 -1.94
CA LEU A 14 -8.63 -13.40 -1.73
C LEU A 14 -8.58 -14.87 -1.31
N ASP A 15 -7.79 -15.67 -2.04
CA ASP A 15 -7.75 -17.12 -1.81
C ASP A 15 -7.09 -17.48 -0.48
N ASP A 16 -6.07 -16.74 -0.08
CA ASP A 16 -5.29 -17.07 1.13
C ASP A 16 -5.86 -16.42 2.39
N PHE A 17 -6.41 -15.21 2.26
CA PHE A 17 -6.82 -14.42 3.42
C PHE A 17 -8.25 -13.94 3.37
N GLY A 18 -8.98 -14.24 2.30
CA GLY A 18 -10.36 -13.80 2.15
C GLY A 18 -10.52 -12.31 1.88
N ILE A 19 -9.45 -11.63 1.48
CA ILE A 19 -9.44 -10.19 1.24
C ILE A 19 -9.23 -9.93 -0.25
N ASP A 20 -10.19 -9.26 -0.88
CA ASP A 20 -10.12 -8.95 -2.31
C ASP A 20 -9.23 -7.71 -2.54
N ALA A 21 -7.96 -7.90 -2.36
CA ALA A 21 -6.96 -6.85 -2.58
C ALA A 21 -5.85 -7.40 -3.46
N GLU A 22 -5.46 -6.64 -4.48
CA GLU A 22 -4.43 -7.06 -5.42
C GLU A 22 -3.07 -6.49 -5.05
N CYS A 23 -2.03 -7.30 -5.29
CA CYS A 23 -0.65 -6.84 -5.23
C CYS A 23 0.00 -7.03 -6.58
N TYR A 24 1.09 -6.32 -6.81
CA TYR A 24 1.81 -6.36 -8.07
C TYR A 24 3.30 -6.49 -7.80
N VAL A 25 3.97 -7.32 -8.60
CA VAL A 25 5.42 -7.45 -8.55
C VAL A 25 5.99 -6.61 -9.69
N LEU A 26 6.89 -5.71 -9.35
CA LEU A 26 7.51 -4.81 -10.34
C LEU A 26 8.73 -5.47 -10.97
N ASP A 27 9.12 -4.94 -12.13
CA ASP A 27 10.24 -5.47 -12.90
C ASP A 27 11.58 -4.80 -12.53
N ASP A 28 11.69 -4.29 -11.31
CA ASP A 28 12.96 -3.79 -10.80
C ASP A 28 13.84 -4.95 -10.33
N GLU A 29 15.09 -4.66 -10.00
CA GLU A 29 16.04 -5.68 -9.57
C GLU A 29 15.57 -6.42 -8.31
N SER A 30 14.95 -5.69 -7.40
CA SER A 30 14.49 -6.25 -6.13
C SER A 30 13.16 -6.99 -6.23
N LYS A 31 12.51 -6.96 -7.39
CA LYS A 31 11.17 -7.52 -7.56
C LYS A 31 10.23 -7.01 -6.50
N THR A 32 10.20 -5.69 -6.34
CA THR A 32 9.41 -5.03 -5.30
C THR A 32 7.93 -5.38 -5.42
N VAL A 33 7.32 -5.75 -4.31
CA VAL A 33 5.88 -6.01 -4.25
C VAL A 33 5.19 -4.75 -3.76
N VAL A 34 4.20 -4.29 -4.52
CA VAL A 34 3.47 -3.07 -4.20
C VAL A 34 1.98 -3.32 -4.18
N VAL A 35 1.28 -2.47 -3.43
CA VAL A 35 -0.19 -2.43 -3.41
C VAL A 35 -0.63 -0.98 -3.56
N THR A 36 -1.84 -0.78 -4.07
CA THR A 36 -2.41 0.56 -4.17
C THR A 36 -2.92 1.01 -2.80
N LYS A 37 -3.25 2.30 -2.67
CA LYS A 37 -3.87 2.80 -1.43
C LYS A 37 -5.19 2.08 -1.13
N THR A 38 -5.98 1.82 -2.16
CA THR A 38 -7.22 1.05 -2.01
C THR A 38 -6.92 -0.33 -1.44
N GLY A 39 -5.90 -1.01 -2.00
CA GLY A 39 -5.46 -2.31 -1.50
C GLY A 39 -5.00 -2.26 -0.05
N LEU A 40 -4.26 -1.21 0.32
CA LEU A 40 -3.81 -1.04 1.70
C LEU A 40 -5.00 -0.87 2.65
N SER A 41 -5.99 -0.06 2.27
CA SER A 41 -7.20 0.12 3.08
C SER A 41 -7.93 -1.19 3.30
N GLN A 42 -8.06 -2.00 2.25
CA GLN A 42 -8.72 -3.29 2.32
C GLN A 42 -7.95 -4.27 3.20
N LEU A 43 -6.63 -4.34 3.04
CA LEU A 43 -5.79 -5.24 3.83
C LEU A 43 -5.77 -4.88 5.30
N LEU A 44 -5.84 -3.59 5.62
CA LEU A 44 -5.87 -3.11 7.00
C LEU A 44 -7.27 -3.20 7.62
N GLY A 45 -8.29 -3.46 6.80
CA GLY A 45 -9.66 -3.56 7.28
C GLY A 45 -10.27 -2.23 7.70
N ILE A 46 -9.76 -1.12 7.17
CA ILE A 46 -10.24 0.22 7.53
C ILE A 46 -11.22 0.80 6.53
N GLY A 47 -11.41 0.13 5.39
CA GLY A 47 -12.35 0.57 4.38
C GLY A 47 -12.00 0.00 3.02
N GLU A 48 -12.74 0.42 2.00
CA GLU A 48 -12.57 -0.09 0.64
C GLU A 48 -12.07 0.98 -0.33
N HIS A 49 -11.69 2.15 0.18
CA HIS A 49 -11.29 3.27 -0.66
C HIS A 49 -9.96 3.87 -0.21
N ALA A 50 -9.25 4.47 -1.15
CA ALA A 50 -7.97 5.12 -0.86
C ALA A 50 -8.09 6.21 0.20
N ARG A 51 -9.22 6.95 0.21
CA ARG A 51 -9.45 8.02 1.18
C ARG A 51 -9.47 7.52 2.62
N ASP A 52 -9.84 6.24 2.82
CA ASP A 52 -9.88 5.67 4.17
C ASP A 52 -8.48 5.60 4.76
N LEU A 53 -7.50 5.25 3.94
CA LEU A 53 -6.09 5.25 4.36
C LEU A 53 -5.62 6.68 4.65
N ASP A 54 -5.95 7.62 3.77
CA ASP A 54 -5.55 9.01 3.94
C ASP A 54 -6.13 9.59 5.23
N GLN A 55 -7.39 9.27 5.54
CA GLN A 55 -8.03 9.72 6.77
C GLN A 55 -7.36 9.12 8.00
N LEU A 56 -7.01 7.85 7.96
CA LEU A 56 -6.32 7.20 9.08
C LEU A 56 -4.96 7.86 9.33
N LEU A 57 -4.15 7.98 8.28
CA LEU A 57 -2.81 8.54 8.41
C LEU A 57 -2.81 10.02 8.76
N GLY A 58 -3.87 10.75 8.37
CA GLY A 58 -4.04 12.14 8.71
C GLY A 58 -4.66 12.37 10.07
N ALA A 59 -5.09 11.32 10.77
CA ALA A 59 -5.69 11.46 12.09
C ALA A 59 -4.64 11.96 13.07
N GLN A 60 -5.06 12.87 13.94
CA GLN A 60 -4.15 13.54 14.87
C GLN A 60 -3.40 12.57 15.77
N TYR A 61 -4.08 11.51 16.24
CA TYR A 61 -3.45 10.53 17.10
C TYR A 61 -2.37 9.73 16.40
N MET A 62 -2.46 9.57 15.08
CA MET A 62 -1.48 8.81 14.31
C MET A 62 -0.17 9.57 14.09
N SER A 63 -0.19 10.88 14.21
CA SER A 63 1.02 11.68 13.99
C SER A 63 2.15 11.32 14.95
N LYS A 64 1.82 10.85 16.15
CA LYS A 64 2.80 10.39 17.13
C LYS A 64 3.50 9.10 16.74
N TYR A 65 2.84 8.27 15.94
CA TYR A 65 3.26 6.89 15.68
C TYR A 65 3.83 6.70 14.29
N ARG A 66 3.73 7.73 13.44
CA ARG A 66 4.32 7.70 12.10
C ARG A 66 5.81 7.95 12.21
N ASP A 67 6.60 6.90 12.04
CA ASP A 67 8.05 7.05 12.04
C ASP A 67 8.54 7.48 10.65
N LEU A 68 9.84 7.76 10.57
CA LEU A 68 10.45 8.22 9.32
C LEU A 68 10.35 7.18 8.21
N GLU A 69 10.43 5.91 8.58
CA GLU A 69 10.37 4.83 7.60
C GLU A 69 9.00 4.76 6.94
N LEU A 70 7.93 4.83 7.74
CA LEU A 70 6.57 4.84 7.22
C LEU A 70 6.32 6.10 6.38
N GLN A 71 6.76 7.26 6.89
CA GLN A 71 6.59 8.50 6.17
C GLN A 71 7.28 8.45 4.80
N ARG A 72 8.51 7.94 4.77
CA ARG A 72 9.28 7.82 3.54
C ARG A 72 8.55 6.92 2.53
N LYS A 73 8.02 5.79 2.98
CA LYS A 73 7.31 4.86 2.10
C LYS A 73 6.03 5.48 1.54
N MET A 74 5.32 6.26 2.33
CA MET A 74 4.07 6.87 1.89
C MET A 74 4.28 8.08 1.00
N GLU A 75 5.41 8.78 1.13
CA GLU A 75 5.73 9.94 0.31
C GLU A 75 6.41 9.58 -1.01
N ASN A 76 6.85 8.34 -1.16
CA ASN A 76 7.58 7.88 -2.34
C ASN A 76 6.93 6.65 -2.96
N PRO A 77 5.72 6.80 -3.50
CA PRO A 77 5.08 5.67 -4.18
C PRO A 77 5.83 5.31 -5.47
N TYR A 78 5.73 4.06 -5.86
CA TYR A 78 6.27 3.60 -7.13
C TYR A 78 5.25 3.87 -8.23
N LYS A 79 5.70 4.54 -9.29
CA LYS A 79 4.89 4.67 -10.51
C LYS A 79 5.19 3.48 -11.40
N PHE A 80 4.15 2.80 -11.83
CA PHE A 80 4.34 1.64 -12.69
C PHE A 80 3.24 1.55 -13.72
N GLN A 81 3.50 0.80 -14.79
CA GLN A 81 2.53 0.55 -15.84
C GLN A 81 1.85 -0.79 -15.61
N LEU A 82 0.55 -0.80 -15.81
CA LEU A 82 -0.29 -1.97 -15.67
C LEU A 82 -1.10 -2.13 -16.94
N THR A 83 -1.02 -3.32 -17.55
CA THR A 83 -1.78 -3.62 -18.75
C THR A 83 -3.06 -4.35 -18.35
N SER A 84 -4.21 -3.79 -18.73
CA SER A 84 -5.50 -4.40 -18.44
C SER A 84 -5.78 -5.55 -19.42
N LYS A 85 -6.86 -6.29 -19.16
CA LYS A 85 -7.29 -7.39 -20.01
C LYS A 85 -7.61 -6.91 -21.43
N SER A 86 -8.05 -5.67 -21.59
CA SER A 86 -8.31 -5.05 -22.87
C SER A 86 -7.04 -4.56 -23.57
N LYS A 87 -5.88 -4.85 -22.98
CA LYS A 87 -4.55 -4.42 -23.46
C LYS A 87 -4.35 -2.91 -23.42
N THR A 88 -5.15 -2.22 -22.61
CA THR A 88 -4.96 -0.81 -22.34
C THR A 88 -3.91 -0.66 -21.26
N VAL A 89 -2.93 0.22 -21.49
CA VAL A 89 -1.87 0.47 -20.52
C VAL A 89 -2.30 1.63 -19.63
N HIS A 90 -2.25 1.39 -18.32
CA HIS A 90 -2.58 2.40 -17.32
C HIS A 90 -1.36 2.66 -16.46
N GLN A 91 -1.26 3.89 -15.99
CA GLN A 91 -0.25 4.24 -15.01
C GLN A 91 -0.88 4.17 -13.61
N ALA A 92 -0.19 3.51 -12.69
CA ALA A 92 -0.69 3.33 -11.34
C ALA A 92 0.39 3.70 -10.33
N LEU A 93 -0.05 3.99 -9.11
CA LEU A 93 0.85 4.23 -7.97
C LEU A 93 0.73 3.07 -7.01
N GLY A 94 1.87 2.51 -6.65
CA GLY A 94 1.93 1.42 -5.70
C GLY A 94 2.82 1.77 -4.52
N TYR A 95 2.48 1.23 -3.37
CA TYR A 95 3.23 1.43 -2.15
C TYR A 95 3.88 0.13 -1.75
N ASP A 96 5.11 0.21 -1.25
CA ASP A 96 5.83 -0.97 -0.76
C ASP A 96 4.93 -1.72 0.22
N ILE A 97 4.74 -3.03 0.00
CA ILE A 97 3.84 -3.83 0.82
C ILE A 97 4.27 -3.84 2.30
N THR A 98 5.55 -3.62 2.57
CA THR A 98 6.03 -3.55 3.96
C THR A 98 5.47 -2.35 4.72
N ALA A 99 4.87 -1.37 4.03
CA ALA A 99 4.18 -0.27 4.71
C ALA A 99 3.02 -0.78 5.57
N ILE A 100 2.41 -1.92 5.19
CA ILE A 100 1.36 -2.54 6.00
C ILE A 100 1.87 -2.86 7.40
N VAL A 101 3.09 -3.38 7.49
CA VAL A 101 3.71 -3.73 8.79
C VAL A 101 3.91 -2.46 9.62
N ASP A 102 4.39 -1.40 8.99
CA ASP A 102 4.65 -0.14 9.69
C ASP A 102 3.35 0.50 10.19
N ILE A 103 2.31 0.49 9.36
CA ILE A 103 1.00 1.04 9.74
C ILE A 103 0.39 0.18 10.85
N GLY A 104 0.46 -1.14 10.71
CA GLY A 104 -0.06 -2.06 11.73
C GLY A 104 0.60 -1.85 13.08
N ARG A 105 1.91 -1.66 13.09
CA ARG A 105 2.66 -1.40 14.32
C ARG A 105 2.21 -0.08 14.95
N ALA A 106 2.02 0.96 14.14
CA ALA A 106 1.56 2.25 14.63
C ALA A 106 0.17 2.14 15.26
N LEU A 107 -0.72 1.37 14.64
CA LEU A 107 -2.06 1.15 15.18
C LEU A 107 -2.03 0.41 16.51
N ILE A 108 -1.18 -0.60 16.62
CA ILE A 108 -1.02 -1.36 17.87
C ILE A 108 -0.52 -0.45 18.99
N GLU A 109 0.48 0.39 18.70
CA GLU A 109 1.01 1.33 19.68
C GLU A 109 -0.05 2.32 20.13
N ALA A 110 -0.86 2.83 19.18
CA ALA A 110 -1.93 3.76 19.49
C ALA A 110 -2.98 3.11 20.39
N LYS A 111 -3.30 1.85 20.13
CA LYS A 111 -4.26 1.10 20.95
C LYS A 111 -3.70 0.88 22.35
N ASP A 112 -2.44 0.49 22.46
CA ASP A 112 -1.80 0.22 23.76
C ASP A 112 -1.71 1.48 24.61
N ASN A 113 -1.67 2.66 23.99
CA ASN A 113 -1.62 3.94 24.68
C ASN A 113 -2.98 4.62 24.78
N ASP A 114 -4.05 3.88 24.51
CA ASP A 114 -5.44 4.37 24.58
C ASP A 114 -5.72 5.57 23.67
N ASP A 115 -5.02 5.68 22.56
CA ASP A 115 -5.24 6.75 21.59
C ASP A 115 -6.24 6.35 20.50
N LEU A 116 -6.64 5.11 20.47
CA LEU A 116 -7.63 4.58 19.54
C LEU A 116 -9.01 4.52 20.19
#